data_0e058f38e504f37ae4f1fe3590c27d73
#
_entry.id   0e058f38e504f37ae4f1fe3590c27d73
#
_cell.length_a   1.000
_cell.length_b   1.000
_cell.length_c   1.000
_cell.angle_alpha   90.00
_cell.angle_beta   90.00
_cell.angle_gamma   90.00
#
_symmetry.space_group_name_H-M   'P 1'
#
loop_
_entity.id
_entity.type
_entity.pdbx_description
1 polymer ?
#
loop_
_entity_poly.entity_id
_entity_poly.type
_entity_poly.pdbx_seq_one_letter_code
_entity_poly.pdbx_strand_id
1 'polypeptide(L)' 'MQAQANDEQHPLITRMNAADPPRLYLTPQELADYWAMAPHTLANWRHQGIGPVFTKVGARILYCVRDVIDYEKSQNPADK' A
#
# COMPACT_ATOMS: atom_id res chain seq x y z
N MET A 1 -1.56 -22.73 -3.45
CA MET A 1 -1.52 -22.49 -4.32
C MET A 1 -2.07 -21.31 -4.75
N GLN A 2 -3.12 -21.06 -4.73
CA GLN A 2 -3.62 -19.93 -5.15
C GLN A 2 -3.26 -18.77 -4.38
N ALA A 3 -3.03 -18.83 -3.18
CA ALA A 3 -2.77 -17.68 -2.37
C ALA A 3 -1.63 -16.88 -2.88
N GLN A 4 -0.58 -17.53 -3.29
CA GLN A 4 0.48 -16.80 -3.73
C GLN A 4 0.18 -16.22 -5.02
N ALA A 5 -0.45 -16.89 -5.86
CA ALA A 5 -0.76 -16.34 -7.13
C ALA A 5 -1.56 -15.08 -6.96
N ASN A 6 -2.42 -15.06 -5.98
CA ASN A 6 -3.20 -13.88 -5.77
C ASN A 6 -2.35 -12.68 -5.42
N ASP A 7 -1.36 -12.86 -4.60
CA ASP A 7 -0.51 -11.75 -4.24
C ASP A 7 0.26 -11.27 -5.45
N GLU A 8 0.73 -12.18 -6.28
CA GLU A 8 1.48 -11.76 -7.43
C GLU A 8 0.61 -11.08 -8.45
N GLN A 9 -0.68 -11.31 -8.42
CA GLN A 9 -1.59 -10.68 -9.35
C GLN A 9 -2.32 -9.52 -8.72
N HIS A 10 -1.92 -9.10 -7.53
CA HIS A 10 -2.53 -7.96 -6.90
C HIS A 10 -2.35 -6.74 -7.78
N PRO A 11 -3.37 -5.88 -7.89
CA PRO A 11 -3.30 -4.73 -8.78
C PRO A 11 -2.09 -3.84 -8.55
N LEU A 12 -1.67 -3.66 -7.32
CA LEU A 12 -0.51 -2.83 -7.08
C LEU A 12 0.74 -3.45 -7.68
N ILE A 13 0.91 -4.74 -7.51
CA ILE A 13 2.09 -5.40 -8.04
C ILE A 13 2.05 -5.39 -9.55
N THR A 14 0.87 -5.61 -10.14
CA THR A 14 0.76 -5.61 -11.58
C THR A 14 1.10 -4.22 -12.14
N ARG A 15 0.61 -3.17 -11.51
CA ARG A 15 0.90 -1.84 -11.99
C ARG A 15 2.38 -1.53 -11.91
N MET A 16 3.02 -1.98 -10.86
CA MET A 16 4.42 -1.71 -10.71
C MET A 16 5.23 -2.47 -11.71
N ASN A 17 4.85 -3.69 -11.98
CA ASN A 17 5.63 -4.50 -12.90
C ASN A 17 5.45 -4.03 -14.34
N ALA A 18 4.40 -3.32 -14.61
CA ALA A 18 4.21 -2.82 -15.94
C ALA A 18 5.13 -1.65 -16.21
N ALA A 19 5.59 -0.97 -15.20
CA ALA A 19 6.44 0.14 -15.39
C ALA A 19 7.82 -0.35 -15.34
N ASP A 20 8.77 0.21 -15.85
CA ASP A 20 10.00 -0.25 -15.86
C ASP A 20 10.48 -0.81 -14.70
N PRO A 21 11.29 -0.39 -13.84
CA PRO A 21 11.75 -1.19 -12.74
C PRO A 21 10.63 -1.31 -11.75
N PRO A 22 10.49 -2.42 -11.10
CA PRO A 22 9.45 -2.58 -10.11
C PRO A 22 9.67 -1.61 -8.97
N ARG A 23 8.62 -1.11 -8.40
CA ARG A 23 8.69 -0.22 -7.27
C ARG A 23 8.20 -0.95 -6.06
N LEU A 24 9.00 -0.97 -5.02
CA LEU A 24 8.62 -1.65 -3.79
C LEU A 24 7.94 -0.71 -2.81
N TYR A 25 7.99 0.58 -3.05
CA TYR A 25 7.42 1.57 -2.14
C TYR A 25 6.53 2.55 -2.88
N LEU A 26 5.54 3.04 -2.19
CA LEU A 26 4.65 4.06 -2.74
C LEU A 26 4.79 5.32 -1.92
N THR A 27 4.70 6.46 -2.57
CA THR A 27 4.62 7.72 -1.83
C THR A 27 3.21 7.84 -1.29
N PRO A 28 2.99 8.72 -0.30
CA PRO A 28 1.63 8.91 0.20
C PRO A 28 0.66 9.33 -0.90
N GLN A 29 1.13 10.13 -1.86
CA GLN A 29 0.26 10.56 -2.94
C GLN A 29 -0.13 9.36 -3.80
N GLU A 30 0.82 8.49 -4.09
CA GLU A 30 0.54 7.33 -4.92
C GLU A 30 -0.43 6.39 -4.21
N LEU A 31 -0.27 6.20 -2.92
CA LEU A 31 -1.16 5.33 -2.17
C LEU A 31 -2.56 5.94 -2.10
N ALA A 32 -2.63 7.25 -1.87
CA ALA A 32 -3.92 7.91 -1.82
C ALA A 32 -4.63 7.81 -3.16
N ASP A 33 -3.89 7.96 -4.25
CA ASP A 33 -4.49 7.83 -5.57
C ASP A 33 -5.00 6.40 -5.77
N TYR A 34 -4.23 5.43 -5.34
CA TYR A 34 -4.63 4.04 -5.51
C TYR A 34 -5.91 3.74 -4.74
N TRP A 35 -6.03 4.26 -3.53
CA TRP A 35 -7.20 4.01 -2.72
C TRP A 35 -8.29 5.06 -2.93
N ALA A 36 -8.06 6.01 -3.82
CA ALA A 36 -9.03 7.06 -4.15
C ALA A 36 -9.41 7.88 -2.93
N MET A 37 -8.42 8.30 -2.18
CA MET A 37 -8.65 9.11 -1.00
C MET A 37 -7.71 10.30 -1.01
N ALA A 38 -7.94 11.24 -0.12
CA ALA A 38 -7.09 12.42 -0.05
C ALA A 38 -5.79 12.10 0.67
N PRO A 39 -4.67 12.66 0.22
CA PRO A 39 -3.40 12.38 0.90
C PRO A 39 -3.38 12.77 2.36
N HIS A 40 -4.10 13.85 2.74
CA HIS A 40 -4.06 14.27 4.13
C HIS A 40 -4.77 13.25 5.04
N THR A 41 -5.61 12.40 4.49
CA THR A 41 -6.23 11.34 5.29
C THR A 41 -5.13 10.38 5.77
N LEU A 42 -4.18 10.05 4.88
CA LEU A 42 -3.08 9.18 5.30
C LEU A 42 -2.22 9.86 6.34
N ALA A 43 -2.01 11.17 6.21
CA ALA A 43 -1.22 11.90 7.21
C ALA A 43 -1.92 11.87 8.56
N ASN A 44 -3.24 12.03 8.58
CA ASN A 44 -3.97 11.97 9.82
C ASN A 44 -3.88 10.59 10.44
N TRP A 45 -3.94 9.55 9.62
CA TRP A 45 -3.81 8.19 10.13
C TRP A 45 -2.44 7.97 10.78
N ARG A 46 -1.38 8.50 10.16
CA ARG A 46 -0.06 8.36 10.77
C ARG A 46 0.01 9.05 12.12
N HIS A 47 -0.63 10.23 12.24
CA HIS A 47 -0.65 10.91 13.51
C HIS A 47 -1.43 10.13 14.56
N GLN A 48 -2.45 9.42 14.14
CA GLN A 48 -3.27 8.66 15.07
C GLN A 48 -2.73 7.27 15.32
N GLY A 49 -1.71 6.88 14.61
CA GLY A 49 -1.14 5.55 14.80
C GLY A 49 -1.98 4.46 14.16
N ILE A 50 -2.75 4.77 13.14
CA ILE A 50 -3.54 3.77 12.45
C ILE A 50 -3.15 3.75 10.99
N GLY A 51 -3.71 2.85 10.22
CA GLY A 51 -3.39 2.74 8.82
C GLY A 51 -2.25 1.78 8.59
N PRO A 52 -1.80 1.66 7.36
CA PRO A 52 -0.73 0.71 7.06
C PRO A 52 0.60 1.18 7.64
N VAL A 53 1.49 0.24 7.82
CA VAL A 53 2.83 0.54 8.28
C VAL A 53 3.52 1.43 7.26
N PHE A 54 4.25 2.41 7.71
CA PHE A 54 4.99 3.27 6.80
C PHE A 54 6.45 3.34 7.25
N THR A 55 7.31 3.75 6.31
CA THR A 55 8.72 3.88 6.56
C THR A 55 9.11 5.33 6.34
N LYS A 56 9.90 5.89 7.24
CA LYS A 56 10.36 7.25 7.07
C LYS A 56 11.81 7.21 6.62
N VAL A 57 12.08 7.73 5.46
CA VAL A 57 13.43 7.75 4.92
C VAL A 57 13.81 9.21 4.76
N GLY A 58 14.64 9.70 5.66
CA GLY A 58 14.95 11.11 5.67
C GLY A 58 13.68 11.89 5.98
N ALA A 59 13.33 12.79 5.12
CA ALA A 59 12.11 13.57 5.30
C ALA A 59 10.94 12.97 4.54
N ARG A 60 11.13 11.84 3.91
CA ARG A 60 10.08 11.27 3.07
C ARG A 60 9.37 10.14 3.78
N ILE A 61 8.09 10.05 3.53
CA ILE A 61 7.28 8.95 4.03
C ILE A 61 7.04 8.01 2.86
N LEU A 62 7.25 6.73 3.07
CA LEU A 62 7.01 5.74 2.03
C LEU A 62 6.23 4.58 2.61
N TYR A 63 5.42 3.95 1.78
CA TYR A 63 4.64 2.80 2.18
C TYR A 63 5.13 1.60 1.36
N CYS A 64 5.57 0.56 2.04
CA CYS A 64 6.00 -0.65 1.34
C CYS A 64 4.76 -1.32 0.76
N VAL A 65 4.85 -1.73 -0.49
CA VAL A 65 3.70 -2.33 -1.16
C VAL A 65 3.21 -3.55 -0.40
N ARG A 66 4.12 -4.35 0.12
CA ARG A 66 3.70 -5.55 0.84
C ARG A 66 2.91 -5.18 2.09
N ASP A 67 3.31 -4.12 2.78
CA ASP A 67 2.58 -3.69 3.96
C ASP A 67 1.21 -3.15 3.60
N VAL A 68 1.09 -2.51 2.45
CA VAL A 68 -0.20 -2.00 2.00
C VAL A 68 -1.14 -3.17 1.71
N ILE A 69 -0.63 -4.20 1.06
CA ILE A 69 -1.44 -5.37 0.75
C ILE A 69 -1.88 -6.06 2.05
N ASP A 70 -0.97 -6.18 3.00
CA ASP A 70 -1.31 -6.81 4.27
C ASP A 70 -2.37 -6.01 5.01
N TYR A 71 -2.28 -4.70 4.95
CA TYR A 71 -3.28 -3.86 5.61
C TYR A 71 -4.65 -4.07 4.96
N GLU A 72 -4.69 -4.14 3.64
CA GLU A 72 -5.95 -4.37 2.95
C GLU A 72 -6.58 -5.69 3.39
N LYS A 73 -5.75 -6.70 3.51
CA LYS A 73 -6.27 -8.00 3.93
C LYS A 73 -6.83 -7.95 5.34
N SER A 74 -6.20 -7.19 6.20
CA SER A 74 -6.67 -7.12 7.57
C SER A 74 -7.97 -6.33 7.67
N GLN A 75 -8.20 -5.41 6.74
CA GLN A 75 -9.40 -4.61 6.78
C GLN A 75 -10.58 -5.33 6.13
N ASN A 76 -10.31 -6.39 5.42
CA ASN A 76 -11.34 -7.06 4.68
C ASN A 76 -11.39 -8.49 5.02
N PRO A 77 -11.58 -8.78 6.25
CA PRO A 77 -11.49 -10.15 6.69
C PRO A 77 -12.58 -10.94 6.11
N ALA A 78 -13.38 -10.37 5.59
CA ALA A 78 -14.39 -11.01 5.22
C ALA A 78 -14.36 -12.04 4.56
N ASP A 79 -13.84 -12.00 4.09
CA ASP A 79 -13.87 -12.99 3.62
C ASP A 79 -14.57 -13.77 4.30
N LYS A 80 -14.94 -13.38 5.09
CA LYS A 80 -15.77 -13.90 5.73
C LYS A 80 -16.70 -13.95 5.30
#